data_544fac1722e818ddc303a003e7ad5afb
#
_entry.id   544fac1722e818ddc303a003e7ad5afb
#
_cell.length_a   1.000
_cell.length_b   1.000
_cell.length_c   1.000
_cell.angle_alpha   90.00
_cell.angle_beta   90.00
_cell.angle_gamma   90.00
#
_symmetry.space_group_name_H-M   'P 1'
#
loop_
_entity.id
_entity.type
_entity.pdbx_description
1 polymer ?
#
loop_
_entity_poly.entity_id
_entity_poly.type
_entity_poly.pdbx_seq_one_letter_code
_entity_poly.pdbx_strand_id
1 'polypeptide(L)'
;MTKRNVTQTANQSLVVLRSDEVPESYRAAATIEESGAQVMHRFGPRVLIGRIPEGAQESITAQKGVRSLHEAEVSRSPERLTETEELGLEAWNLRNSPMFEEAKADRPRNGEKWDSPDVSETPDGVLTHTGESEVMGAPSLANEDMSPYLIGSVAVGIIMVEGPTAALRFTDAERAKIVAEVQEGLTWLGSREPRASVTWSYDIKTVRVDVPPNPSLTGYEPLEGLWRNPAMAKLGYAPSMQGVRDYVATTRTNLGTRWGYVSYFTKYPINHFAYAAKPRLVMHYQNNGWGPDNIDRVFTHETGHIFGCPDEYASAGCSCSTPCGYLREKNGNCQSCASPFERCLMAANDWAMCKYTPVHLGWRDSDGDGTLDPVDPISNAANVAVDWRSLCRRFPWICEALGLEGLGLSAQAEASSHESIPLFLLRRALDADQMAKVQALIEDEENQYVDVLAKKLNTIARDIKAARQPQAKSQAQAKAKYKAKPKSAAKRPK
;
A
#
# COMPACT_ATOMS: atom_id res chain seq x y z
N MET A 1 -2.35 -14.23 -34.38
CA MET A 1 -3.42 -13.98 -33.38
C MET A 1 -2.80 -13.19 -32.26
N THR A 2 -2.94 -11.88 -32.33
CA THR A 2 -2.43 -10.92 -31.33
C THR A 2 -3.26 -11.10 -30.06
N LYS A 3 -2.63 -11.55 -28.97
CA LYS A 3 -3.27 -11.57 -27.66
C LYS A 3 -3.62 -10.10 -27.32
N ARG A 4 -4.91 -9.78 -27.22
CA ARG A 4 -5.36 -8.51 -26.68
C ARG A 4 -4.66 -8.28 -25.34
N ASN A 5 -3.93 -7.19 -25.21
CA ASN A 5 -3.54 -6.68 -23.90
C ASN A 5 -4.84 -6.23 -23.21
N VAL A 6 -5.38 -7.10 -22.37
CA VAL A 6 -6.53 -6.75 -21.54
C VAL A 6 -6.03 -5.73 -20.53
N THR A 7 -6.61 -4.54 -20.52
CA THR A 7 -6.32 -3.54 -19.48
C THR A 7 -6.56 -4.14 -18.09
N GLN A 8 -5.82 -3.66 -17.09
CA GLN A 8 -5.91 -4.17 -15.71
C GLN A 8 -7.27 -3.83 -15.04
N THR A 9 -8.14 -3.06 -15.72
CA THR A 9 -9.52 -2.76 -15.28
C THR A 9 -10.48 -3.93 -15.42
N ALA A 10 -10.15 -4.95 -16.21
CA ALA A 10 -10.99 -6.14 -16.32
C ALA A 10 -11.28 -6.71 -14.91
N ASN A 11 -12.57 -6.78 -14.57
CA ASN A 11 -13.10 -7.22 -13.26
C ASN A 11 -12.88 -6.25 -12.08
N GLN A 12 -12.67 -4.96 -12.32
CA GLN A 12 -12.72 -3.94 -11.29
C GLN A 12 -14.07 -3.21 -11.29
N SER A 13 -14.45 -2.70 -10.13
CA SER A 13 -15.61 -1.83 -9.95
C SER A 13 -15.22 -0.60 -9.15
N LEU A 14 -15.85 0.52 -9.46
CA LEU A 14 -15.74 1.74 -8.68
C LEU A 14 -16.93 1.83 -7.73
N VAL A 15 -16.66 2.08 -6.45
CA VAL A 15 -17.68 2.28 -5.41
C VAL A 15 -17.59 3.71 -4.93
N VAL A 16 -18.73 4.40 -4.91
CA VAL A 16 -18.88 5.72 -4.31
C VAL A 16 -19.55 5.58 -2.96
N LEU A 17 -18.90 6.07 -1.91
CA LEU A 17 -19.45 6.09 -0.55
C LEU A 17 -20.25 7.38 -0.30
N ARG A 18 -21.15 7.34 0.69
CA ARG A 18 -22.01 8.47 1.06
C ARG A 18 -21.33 9.48 1.97
N SER A 19 -20.52 8.99 2.91
CA SER A 19 -19.90 9.83 3.93
C SER A 19 -18.52 10.32 3.47
N ASP A 20 -18.25 11.59 3.71
CA ASP A 20 -16.93 12.23 3.61
C ASP A 20 -16.14 12.16 4.92
N GLU A 21 -16.74 11.62 5.98
CA GLU A 21 -16.09 11.38 7.25
C GLU A 21 -15.18 10.15 7.18
N VAL A 22 -13.88 10.34 7.36
CA VAL A 22 -12.85 9.27 7.23
C VAL A 22 -13.18 8.02 8.05
N PRO A 23 -13.55 8.08 9.34
CA PRO A 23 -13.87 6.89 10.13
C PRO A 23 -15.08 6.10 9.60
N GLU A 24 -16.08 6.78 9.02
CA GLU A 24 -17.26 6.14 8.43
C GLU A 24 -16.92 5.47 7.11
N SER A 25 -16.13 6.13 6.29
CA SER A 25 -15.63 5.61 5.03
C SER A 25 -14.80 4.33 5.25
N TYR A 26 -13.92 4.30 6.24
CA TYR A 26 -13.13 3.12 6.56
C TYR A 26 -14.00 1.95 7.04
N ARG A 27 -15.04 2.22 7.85
CA ARG A 27 -16.01 1.19 8.26
C ARG A 27 -16.79 0.63 7.07
N ALA A 28 -17.25 1.50 6.18
CA ALA A 28 -17.94 1.07 4.96
C ALA A 28 -17.03 0.22 4.07
N ALA A 29 -15.78 0.63 3.89
CA ALA A 29 -14.81 -0.15 3.12
C ALA A 29 -14.53 -1.52 3.76
N ALA A 30 -14.39 -1.60 5.08
CA ALA A 30 -14.21 -2.87 5.78
C ALA A 30 -15.43 -3.80 5.57
N THR A 31 -16.66 -3.26 5.63
CA THR A 31 -17.87 -4.05 5.36
C THR A 31 -17.94 -4.55 3.91
N ILE A 32 -17.44 -3.74 2.95
CA ILE A 32 -17.31 -4.15 1.55
C ILE A 32 -16.31 -5.32 1.44
N GLU A 33 -15.17 -5.24 2.11
CA GLU A 33 -14.15 -6.30 2.12
C GLU A 33 -14.65 -7.57 2.82
N GLU A 34 -15.46 -7.46 3.89
CA GLU A 34 -16.14 -8.59 4.54
C GLU A 34 -17.11 -9.32 3.60
N SER A 35 -17.60 -8.65 2.56
CA SER A 35 -18.44 -9.26 1.51
C SER A 35 -17.63 -10.02 0.45
N GLY A 36 -16.30 -10.19 0.65
CA GLY A 36 -15.40 -10.89 -0.25
C GLY A 36 -14.78 -10.00 -1.34
N ALA A 37 -15.02 -8.70 -1.32
CA ALA A 37 -14.37 -7.74 -2.21
C ALA A 37 -12.93 -7.45 -1.77
N GLN A 38 -12.07 -7.03 -2.71
CA GLN A 38 -10.73 -6.55 -2.45
C GLN A 38 -10.65 -5.08 -2.85
N VAL A 39 -10.54 -4.16 -1.90
CA VAL A 39 -10.27 -2.75 -2.17
C VAL A 39 -8.81 -2.59 -2.57
N MET A 40 -8.56 -2.06 -3.76
CA MET A 40 -7.21 -1.86 -4.32
C MET A 40 -6.77 -0.40 -4.25
N HIS A 41 -7.69 0.53 -4.51
CA HIS A 41 -7.41 1.97 -4.54
C HIS A 41 -8.45 2.75 -3.74
N ARG A 42 -7.97 3.79 -3.03
CA ARG A 42 -8.78 4.73 -2.26
C ARG A 42 -8.42 6.16 -2.66
N PHE A 43 -9.36 6.89 -3.22
CA PHE A 43 -9.23 8.30 -3.56
C PHE A 43 -10.07 9.13 -2.59
N GLY A 44 -9.41 9.69 -1.56
CA GLY A 44 -10.10 10.35 -0.47
C GLY A 44 -11.05 9.42 0.29
N PRO A 45 -12.02 9.98 1.04
CA PRO A 45 -12.94 9.15 1.81
C PRO A 45 -14.02 8.44 0.96
N ARG A 46 -14.40 8.95 -0.23
CA ARG A 46 -15.63 8.51 -0.90
C ARG A 46 -15.44 7.64 -2.13
N VAL A 47 -14.28 7.61 -2.76
CA VAL A 47 -14.06 6.87 -4.02
C VAL A 47 -13.14 5.69 -3.79
N LEU A 48 -13.67 4.49 -4.00
CA LEU A 48 -12.94 3.23 -3.88
C LEU A 48 -12.95 2.51 -5.22
N ILE A 49 -11.85 1.82 -5.54
CA ILE A 49 -11.79 0.92 -6.70
C ILE A 49 -11.22 -0.41 -6.22
N GLY A 50 -11.87 -1.50 -6.64
CA GLY A 50 -11.47 -2.83 -6.23
C GLY A 50 -12.08 -3.94 -7.07
N ARG A 51 -11.71 -5.16 -6.76
CA ARG A 51 -12.32 -6.36 -7.33
C ARG A 51 -13.51 -6.75 -6.47
N ILE A 52 -14.69 -6.76 -7.09
CA ILE A 52 -15.94 -7.12 -6.41
C ILE A 52 -16.46 -8.39 -7.08
N PRO A 53 -16.64 -9.49 -6.33
CA PRO A 53 -17.26 -10.69 -6.88
C PRO A 53 -18.67 -10.38 -7.40
N GLU A 54 -19.04 -10.94 -8.56
CA GLU A 54 -20.35 -10.73 -9.18
C GLU A 54 -21.50 -11.02 -8.21
N GLY A 55 -21.41 -12.07 -7.40
CA GLY A 55 -22.41 -12.40 -6.38
C GLY A 55 -22.46 -11.46 -5.17
N ALA A 56 -21.49 -10.55 -4.99
CA ALA A 56 -21.44 -9.59 -3.88
C ALA A 56 -21.96 -8.19 -4.26
N GLN A 57 -22.12 -7.89 -5.54
CA GLN A 57 -22.46 -6.54 -6.03
C GLN A 57 -23.77 -6.01 -5.47
N GLU A 58 -24.83 -6.85 -5.49
CA GLU A 58 -26.16 -6.47 -4.98
C GLU A 58 -26.10 -6.19 -3.47
N SER A 59 -25.44 -7.06 -2.71
CA SER A 59 -25.29 -6.89 -1.26
C SER A 59 -24.48 -5.66 -0.89
N ILE A 60 -23.44 -5.35 -1.66
CA ILE A 60 -22.61 -4.15 -1.46
C ILE A 60 -23.42 -2.89 -1.79
N THR A 61 -24.13 -2.89 -2.91
CA THR A 61 -24.98 -1.73 -3.32
C THR A 61 -26.09 -1.45 -2.29
N ALA A 62 -26.59 -2.47 -1.62
CA ALA A 62 -27.62 -2.34 -0.57
C ALA A 62 -27.07 -1.81 0.76
N GLN A 63 -25.77 -1.74 0.95
CA GLN A 63 -25.15 -1.24 2.19
C GLN A 63 -25.42 0.25 2.40
N LYS A 64 -25.76 0.61 3.63
CA LYS A 64 -26.16 1.98 4.01
C LYS A 64 -25.08 3.03 3.72
N GLY A 65 -23.80 2.66 3.79
CA GLY A 65 -22.64 3.52 3.51
C GLY A 65 -22.33 3.68 2.02
N VAL A 66 -22.87 2.81 1.15
CA VAL A 66 -22.62 2.83 -0.28
C VAL A 66 -23.66 3.71 -0.98
N ARG A 67 -23.21 4.60 -1.86
CA ARG A 67 -24.05 5.42 -2.71
C ARG A 67 -24.33 4.74 -4.05
N SER A 68 -23.27 4.28 -4.71
CA SER A 68 -23.35 3.62 -6.02
C SER A 68 -22.15 2.71 -6.27
N LEU A 69 -22.32 1.75 -7.17
CA LEU A 69 -21.31 0.84 -7.68
C LEU A 69 -21.36 0.90 -9.21
N HIS A 70 -20.19 0.95 -9.85
CA HIS A 70 -20.06 1.12 -11.30
C HIS A 70 -18.97 0.18 -11.85
N GLU A 71 -19.26 -0.44 -12.99
CA GLU A 71 -18.33 -1.29 -13.74
C GLU A 71 -17.82 -0.64 -15.03
N ALA A 72 -18.42 0.51 -15.38
CA ALA A 72 -18.13 1.29 -16.57
C ALA A 72 -17.99 2.77 -16.20
N GLU A 73 -17.94 3.62 -17.20
CA GLU A 73 -17.89 5.08 -17.06
C GLU A 73 -18.98 5.61 -16.12
N VAL A 74 -18.60 6.55 -15.28
CA VAL A 74 -19.47 7.19 -14.29
C VAL A 74 -19.72 8.62 -14.68
N SER A 75 -21.00 9.00 -14.77
CA SER A 75 -21.38 10.40 -14.87
C SER A 75 -20.94 11.15 -13.62
N ARG A 76 -20.48 12.39 -13.79
CA ARG A 76 -19.99 13.25 -12.69
C ARG A 76 -21.02 13.30 -11.56
N SER A 77 -20.59 13.02 -10.34
CA SER A 77 -21.44 13.14 -9.16
C SER A 77 -21.87 14.60 -8.99
N PRO A 78 -23.15 14.89 -8.66
CA PRO A 78 -23.60 16.24 -8.35
C PRO A 78 -23.02 16.79 -7.04
N GLU A 79 -22.41 15.96 -6.21
CA GLU A 79 -21.78 16.38 -4.96
C GLU A 79 -20.39 16.97 -5.21
N ARG A 80 -20.01 17.93 -4.37
CA ARG A 80 -18.68 18.52 -4.39
C ARG A 80 -17.66 17.48 -3.91
N LEU A 81 -16.89 16.94 -4.83
CA LEU A 81 -15.78 16.06 -4.56
C LEU A 81 -14.53 16.87 -4.19
N THR A 82 -13.59 16.26 -3.45
CA THR A 82 -12.24 16.79 -3.29
C THR A 82 -11.44 16.61 -4.57
N GLU A 83 -10.35 17.36 -4.75
CA GLU A 83 -9.46 17.23 -5.93
C GLU A 83 -9.01 15.76 -6.13
N THR A 84 -8.66 15.07 -5.04
CA THR A 84 -8.26 13.65 -5.07
C THR A 84 -9.40 12.75 -5.58
N GLU A 85 -10.61 12.96 -5.12
CA GLU A 85 -11.80 12.17 -5.53
C GLU A 85 -12.20 12.43 -6.97
N GLU A 86 -12.19 13.71 -7.39
CA GLU A 86 -12.48 14.10 -8.78
C GLU A 86 -11.48 13.45 -9.74
N LEU A 87 -10.19 13.59 -9.48
CA LEU A 87 -9.16 12.99 -10.32
C LEU A 87 -9.20 11.45 -10.29
N GLY A 88 -9.55 10.84 -9.16
CA GLY A 88 -9.76 9.40 -9.09
C GLY A 88 -10.90 8.91 -9.99
N LEU A 89 -11.99 9.66 -10.03
CA LEU A 89 -13.16 9.37 -10.89
C LEU A 89 -12.85 9.64 -12.37
N GLU A 90 -12.18 10.75 -12.69
CA GLU A 90 -11.76 11.05 -14.06
C GLU A 90 -10.77 10.01 -14.59
N ALA A 91 -9.83 9.58 -13.75
CA ALA A 91 -8.90 8.51 -14.07
C ALA A 91 -9.60 7.17 -14.33
N TRP A 92 -10.61 6.82 -13.51
CA TRP A 92 -11.45 5.65 -13.73
C TRP A 92 -12.15 5.71 -15.09
N ASN A 93 -12.79 6.83 -15.41
CA ASN A 93 -13.47 7.02 -16.68
C ASN A 93 -12.49 6.91 -17.86
N LEU A 94 -11.32 7.55 -17.74
CA LEU A 94 -10.29 7.46 -18.78
C LEU A 94 -9.83 6.02 -19.00
N ARG A 95 -9.55 5.26 -17.93
CA ARG A 95 -9.10 3.87 -18.01
C ARG A 95 -10.13 2.93 -18.63
N ASN A 96 -11.41 3.26 -18.53
CA ASN A 96 -12.51 2.51 -19.15
C ASN A 96 -12.85 3.00 -20.56
N SER A 97 -12.14 4.00 -21.10
CA SER A 97 -12.37 4.53 -22.43
C SER A 97 -11.62 3.73 -23.51
N PRO A 98 -12.19 3.61 -24.74
CA PRO A 98 -11.50 3.00 -25.87
C PRO A 98 -10.17 3.67 -26.21
N MET A 99 -10.07 5.00 -26.03
CA MET A 99 -8.86 5.76 -26.28
C MET A 99 -7.69 5.31 -25.39
N PHE A 100 -7.94 4.96 -24.13
CA PHE A 100 -6.92 4.45 -23.24
C PHE A 100 -6.45 3.05 -23.66
N GLU A 101 -7.39 2.18 -24.04
CA GLU A 101 -7.04 0.84 -24.57
C GLU A 101 -6.19 0.93 -25.84
N GLU A 102 -6.55 1.81 -26.78
CA GLU A 102 -5.79 2.03 -28.02
C GLU A 102 -4.37 2.54 -27.70
N ALA A 103 -4.22 3.53 -26.84
CA ALA A 103 -2.93 4.03 -26.41
C ALA A 103 -2.05 2.95 -25.77
N LYS A 104 -2.65 1.99 -25.04
CA LYS A 104 -1.92 0.86 -24.46
C LYS A 104 -1.58 -0.23 -25.45
N ALA A 105 -2.39 -0.44 -26.49
CA ALA A 105 -2.14 -1.39 -27.56
C ALA A 105 -0.95 -0.97 -28.44
N ASP A 106 -0.85 0.31 -28.76
CA ASP A 106 0.19 0.92 -29.59
C ASP A 106 1.31 1.59 -28.77
N ARG A 107 1.47 1.18 -27.53
CA ARG A 107 2.46 1.73 -26.61
C ARG A 107 3.85 1.80 -27.25
N PRO A 108 4.47 2.99 -27.27
CA PRO A 108 5.81 3.13 -27.81
C PRO A 108 6.83 2.41 -26.94
N ARG A 109 7.92 1.95 -27.56
CA ARG A 109 9.08 1.36 -26.88
C ARG A 109 8.75 0.14 -25.98
N ASN A 110 7.71 -0.61 -26.33
CA ASN A 110 7.28 -1.80 -25.56
C ASN A 110 8.38 -2.87 -25.57
N GLY A 111 8.87 -3.25 -24.40
CA GLY A 111 9.94 -4.24 -24.23
C GLY A 111 11.36 -3.69 -24.40
N GLU A 112 11.52 -2.42 -24.70
CA GLU A 112 12.85 -1.78 -24.76
C GLU A 112 13.44 -1.64 -23.35
N LYS A 113 14.78 -1.70 -23.27
CA LYS A 113 15.49 -1.50 -22.02
C LYS A 113 15.43 -0.05 -21.57
N TRP A 114 15.44 0.18 -20.27
CA TRP A 114 15.44 1.53 -19.72
C TRP A 114 16.68 2.36 -20.11
N ASP A 115 17.79 1.71 -20.42
CA ASP A 115 19.02 2.31 -20.88
C ASP A 115 19.20 2.35 -22.41
N SER A 116 18.10 2.30 -23.17
CA SER A 116 18.13 2.43 -24.62
C SER A 116 18.78 3.76 -25.04
N PRO A 117 19.79 3.77 -25.93
CA PRO A 117 20.62 4.96 -26.22
C PRO A 117 19.83 6.16 -26.76
N ASP A 118 18.70 5.92 -27.42
CA ASP A 118 17.88 6.98 -28.02
C ASP A 118 17.05 7.78 -26.97
N VAL A 119 17.05 7.37 -25.71
CA VAL A 119 16.26 7.98 -24.64
C VAL A 119 17.14 8.66 -23.60
N SER A 120 18.39 8.27 -23.51
CA SER A 120 19.35 8.85 -22.57
C SER A 120 20.29 9.80 -23.31
N GLU A 121 19.84 11.01 -23.63
CA GLU A 121 20.79 12.13 -23.63
C GLU A 121 21.10 12.46 -22.17
N THR A 122 21.82 11.56 -21.50
CA THR A 122 22.50 11.90 -20.25
C THR A 122 23.83 12.51 -20.63
N PRO A 123 24.05 13.79 -20.30
CA PRO A 123 25.43 14.26 -20.21
C PRO A 123 26.09 13.45 -19.07
N ASP A 124 27.14 12.73 -19.41
CA ASP A 124 28.12 12.08 -18.55
C ASP A 124 27.87 12.14 -17.03
N GLY A 125 27.19 11.15 -16.51
CA GLY A 125 26.92 11.05 -15.09
C GLY A 125 26.10 9.81 -14.85
N VAL A 126 26.73 8.63 -14.97
CA VAL A 126 26.22 7.42 -14.39
C VAL A 126 25.87 7.73 -12.93
N LEU A 127 24.57 7.89 -12.65
CA LEU A 127 24.15 7.55 -11.32
C LEU A 127 24.30 6.04 -11.22
N THR A 128 25.49 5.63 -10.85
CA THR A 128 25.52 4.51 -9.94
C THR A 128 24.56 4.91 -8.83
N HIS A 129 23.51 4.13 -8.61
CA HIS A 129 22.82 4.10 -7.33
C HIS A 129 23.81 3.62 -6.24
N THR A 130 24.93 4.29 -6.15
CA THR A 130 25.66 4.59 -4.95
C THR A 130 24.96 5.81 -4.33
N GLY A 131 23.62 5.84 -4.44
CA GLY A 131 22.82 6.45 -3.41
C GLY A 131 23.31 5.77 -2.17
N GLU A 132 23.77 6.56 -1.24
CA GLU A 132 24.13 6.16 0.09
C GLU A 132 23.26 4.96 0.49
N SER A 133 23.74 3.77 0.12
CA SER A 133 23.46 2.57 0.82
C SER A 133 24.08 2.86 2.16
N GLU A 134 23.36 3.65 2.98
CA GLU A 134 23.56 3.56 4.39
C GLU A 134 23.54 2.07 4.64
N VAL A 135 24.71 1.55 5.02
CA VAL A 135 24.86 0.20 5.51
C VAL A 135 23.84 0.10 6.63
N MET A 136 22.64 -0.36 6.27
CA MET A 136 21.58 -0.59 7.21
C MET A 136 22.10 -1.67 8.13
N GLY A 137 22.66 -1.24 9.24
CA GLY A 137 22.75 -2.05 10.45
C GLY A 137 21.36 -2.60 10.71
N ALA A 138 21.26 -3.74 11.37
CA ALA A 138 20.01 -4.42 11.71
C ALA A 138 18.90 -3.40 11.97
N PRO A 139 17.69 -3.58 11.41
CA PRO A 139 16.67 -2.55 11.39
C PRO A 139 16.34 -2.12 12.82
N SER A 140 16.86 -0.98 13.20
CA SER A 140 16.26 -0.22 14.26
C SER A 140 14.88 0.17 13.73
N LEU A 141 13.81 -0.29 14.36
CA LEU A 141 12.42 0.09 14.08
C LEU A 141 12.14 1.57 14.36
N ALA A 142 13.15 2.39 14.41
CA ALA A 142 13.08 3.82 14.59
C ALA A 142 12.70 4.49 13.28
N ASN A 143 11.45 4.85 13.15
CA ASN A 143 10.81 6.02 12.51
C ASN A 143 11.27 6.52 11.12
N GLU A 144 12.27 5.99 10.44
CA GLU A 144 12.87 6.59 9.26
C GLU A 144 12.56 5.88 7.93
N ASP A 145 12.34 4.58 7.90
CA ASP A 145 11.94 3.88 6.67
C ASP A 145 10.42 3.73 6.58
N MET A 146 9.80 4.60 5.78
CA MET A 146 8.36 4.60 5.57
C MET A 146 7.90 3.63 4.47
N SER A 147 8.82 2.83 3.92
CA SER A 147 8.56 1.89 2.82
C SER A 147 9.56 0.71 2.81
N PRO A 148 9.73 -0.04 3.93
CA PRO A 148 10.72 -1.10 3.99
C PRO A 148 10.37 -2.29 3.09
N TYR A 149 9.10 -2.64 2.95
CA TYR A 149 8.58 -3.73 2.12
C TYR A 149 7.14 -3.45 1.69
N LEU A 150 6.69 -4.09 0.61
CA LEU A 150 5.40 -3.83 -0.01
C LEU A 150 4.34 -4.86 0.45
N ILE A 151 3.82 -4.71 1.67
CA ILE A 151 2.72 -5.52 2.21
C ILE A 151 1.76 -4.61 2.97
N GLY A 152 0.45 -4.71 2.66
CA GLY A 152 -0.60 -3.93 3.31
C GLY A 152 -0.83 -2.58 2.65
N SER A 153 -1.33 -1.60 3.40
CA SER A 153 -1.77 -0.31 2.88
C SER A 153 -0.64 0.70 2.71
N VAL A 154 -0.66 1.44 1.60
CA VAL A 154 0.36 2.43 1.23
C VAL A 154 -0.30 3.77 0.91
N ALA A 155 0.16 4.83 1.54
CA ALA A 155 -0.16 6.21 1.15
C ALA A 155 0.71 6.64 -0.04
N VAL A 156 0.08 7.11 -1.10
CA VAL A 156 0.73 7.63 -2.30
C VAL A 156 0.37 9.10 -2.45
N GLY A 157 1.30 9.99 -2.10
CA GLY A 157 1.19 11.39 -2.46
C GLY A 157 1.46 11.56 -3.95
N ILE A 158 0.58 12.26 -4.67
CA ILE A 158 0.81 12.66 -6.06
C ILE A 158 0.80 14.18 -6.10
N ILE A 159 1.97 14.80 -6.23
CA ILE A 159 2.11 16.24 -6.30
C ILE A 159 2.49 16.63 -7.74
N MET A 160 1.55 17.25 -8.44
CA MET A 160 1.76 17.80 -9.77
C MET A 160 2.27 19.23 -9.63
N VAL A 161 3.57 19.45 -9.90
CA VAL A 161 4.19 20.76 -9.73
C VAL A 161 4.17 21.54 -11.05
N GLU A 162 3.46 22.65 -11.05
CA GLU A 162 3.32 23.56 -12.16
C GLU A 162 4.22 24.79 -12.01
N GLY A 163 4.66 25.33 -13.15
CA GLY A 163 5.46 26.55 -13.21
C GLY A 163 4.67 27.80 -13.67
N PRO A 164 5.35 28.94 -13.81
CA PRO A 164 4.73 30.21 -14.17
C PRO A 164 4.19 30.25 -15.60
N THR A 165 4.79 29.52 -16.53
CA THR A 165 4.40 29.53 -17.95
C THR A 165 3.39 28.44 -18.29
N ALA A 166 2.66 28.61 -19.38
CA ALA A 166 1.70 27.60 -19.86
C ALA A 166 2.37 26.25 -20.18
N ALA A 167 3.61 26.28 -20.70
CA ALA A 167 4.38 25.08 -21.01
C ALA A 167 4.70 24.21 -19.76
N LEU A 168 4.71 24.82 -18.59
CA LEU A 168 5.00 24.15 -17.32
C LEU A 168 3.72 23.81 -16.53
N ARG A 169 2.55 23.91 -17.15
CA ARG A 169 1.26 23.59 -16.52
C ARG A 169 0.66 22.36 -17.13
N PHE A 170 -0.10 21.65 -16.31
CA PHE A 170 -0.90 20.52 -16.76
C PHE A 170 -2.29 20.97 -17.16
N THR A 171 -2.80 20.41 -18.24
CA THR A 171 -4.24 20.45 -18.56
C THR A 171 -5.00 19.48 -17.68
N ASP A 172 -6.34 19.61 -17.62
CA ASP A 172 -7.18 18.65 -16.89
C ASP A 172 -6.99 17.22 -17.43
N ALA A 173 -6.93 17.09 -18.76
CA ALA A 173 -6.69 15.80 -19.42
C ALA A 173 -5.33 15.19 -19.04
N GLU A 174 -4.27 15.99 -18.91
CA GLU A 174 -2.96 15.51 -18.49
C GLU A 174 -2.96 15.10 -17.01
N ARG A 175 -3.67 15.83 -16.14
CA ARG A 175 -3.81 15.44 -14.72
C ARG A 175 -4.57 14.12 -14.58
N ALA A 176 -5.70 13.99 -15.26
CA ALA A 176 -6.46 12.73 -15.29
C ALA A 176 -5.61 11.57 -15.85
N LYS A 177 -4.82 11.84 -16.91
CA LYS A 177 -3.91 10.84 -17.48
C LYS A 177 -2.85 10.38 -16.49
N ILE A 178 -2.18 11.28 -15.78
CA ILE A 178 -1.20 10.92 -14.74
C ILE A 178 -1.82 9.96 -13.74
N VAL A 179 -3.01 10.29 -13.21
CA VAL A 179 -3.67 9.47 -12.20
C VAL A 179 -4.11 8.12 -12.76
N ALA A 180 -4.61 8.08 -14.00
CA ALA A 180 -5.01 6.85 -14.67
C ALA A 180 -3.82 5.90 -14.89
N GLU A 181 -2.69 6.45 -15.33
CA GLU A 181 -1.45 5.70 -15.53
C GLU A 181 -0.88 5.15 -14.21
N VAL A 182 -0.81 5.99 -13.17
CA VAL A 182 -0.38 5.58 -11.83
C VAL A 182 -1.28 4.46 -11.31
N GLN A 183 -2.60 4.60 -11.46
CA GLN A 183 -3.57 3.60 -11.04
C GLN A 183 -3.38 2.28 -11.80
N GLU A 184 -3.15 2.33 -13.12
CA GLU A 184 -2.89 1.14 -13.94
C GLU A 184 -1.63 0.42 -13.48
N GLY A 185 -0.53 1.14 -13.31
CA GLY A 185 0.75 0.58 -12.86
C GLY A 185 0.66 -0.06 -11.48
N LEU A 186 0.06 0.63 -10.52
CA LEU A 186 -0.07 0.13 -9.16
C LEU A 186 -1.10 -1.01 -9.04
N THR A 187 -2.14 -1.03 -9.91
CA THR A 187 -3.02 -2.20 -10.04
C THR A 187 -2.21 -3.44 -10.45
N TRP A 188 -1.37 -3.30 -11.47
CA TRP A 188 -0.52 -4.41 -11.91
C TRP A 188 0.40 -4.87 -10.79
N LEU A 189 1.11 -3.97 -10.13
CA LEU A 189 2.06 -4.29 -9.07
C LEU A 189 1.36 -5.02 -7.90
N GLY A 190 0.31 -4.42 -7.34
CA GLY A 190 -0.42 -4.99 -6.21
C GLY A 190 -1.09 -6.34 -6.51
N SER A 191 -1.34 -6.64 -7.79
CA SER A 191 -1.93 -7.93 -8.21
C SER A 191 -0.93 -9.08 -8.31
N ARG A 192 0.39 -8.79 -8.24
CA ARG A 192 1.42 -9.84 -8.43
C ARG A 192 1.52 -10.80 -7.26
N GLU A 193 1.22 -10.33 -6.05
CA GLU A 193 1.20 -11.17 -4.84
C GLU A 193 -0.09 -10.87 -4.03
N PRO A 194 -1.15 -11.64 -4.23
CA PRO A 194 -2.42 -11.40 -3.52
C PRO A 194 -2.31 -11.48 -2.00
N ARG A 195 -1.39 -12.29 -1.46
CA ARG A 195 -1.15 -12.41 -0.01
C ARG A 195 -0.59 -11.13 0.59
N ALA A 196 0.08 -10.31 -0.21
CA ALA A 196 0.56 -8.99 0.23
C ALA A 196 -0.58 -8.01 0.54
N SER A 197 -1.79 -8.26 0.04
CA SER A 197 -3.01 -7.46 0.29
C SER A 197 -2.77 -5.96 0.13
N VAL A 198 -2.08 -5.58 -0.97
CA VAL A 198 -1.69 -4.18 -1.19
C VAL A 198 -2.90 -3.32 -1.51
N THR A 199 -3.07 -2.24 -0.75
CA THR A 199 -4.08 -1.20 -1.00
C THR A 199 -3.41 0.16 -1.09
N TRP A 200 -3.71 0.92 -2.15
CA TRP A 200 -3.14 2.23 -2.42
C TRP A 200 -4.14 3.32 -2.03
N SER A 201 -3.72 4.23 -1.14
CA SER A 201 -4.53 5.38 -0.72
C SER A 201 -3.87 6.67 -1.17
N TYR A 202 -4.60 7.55 -1.86
CA TYR A 202 -4.04 8.69 -2.55
C TYR A 202 -4.31 10.01 -1.83
N ASP A 203 -3.30 10.90 -1.83
CA ASP A 203 -3.42 12.33 -1.60
C ASP A 203 -2.88 13.06 -2.84
N ILE A 204 -3.77 13.67 -3.64
CA ILE A 204 -3.42 14.29 -4.92
C ILE A 204 -3.50 15.80 -4.77
N LYS A 205 -2.45 16.50 -5.19
CA LYS A 205 -2.33 17.96 -5.13
C LYS A 205 -1.75 18.51 -6.42
N THR A 206 -2.35 19.57 -6.93
CA THR A 206 -1.75 20.41 -7.97
C THR A 206 -1.19 21.67 -7.33
N VAL A 207 0.12 21.88 -7.43
CA VAL A 207 0.82 22.97 -6.76
C VAL A 207 1.55 23.83 -7.79
N ARG A 208 1.13 25.09 -7.91
CA ARG A 208 1.79 26.05 -8.80
C ARG A 208 2.86 26.85 -8.05
N VAL A 209 4.09 26.84 -8.58
CA VAL A 209 5.19 27.64 -8.08
C VAL A 209 5.54 28.75 -9.08
N ASP A 210 6.03 29.88 -8.57
CA ASP A 210 6.32 31.06 -9.38
C ASP A 210 7.83 31.20 -9.68
N VAL A 211 8.48 30.05 -9.91
CA VAL A 211 9.91 29.97 -10.15
C VAL A 211 10.15 29.54 -11.60
N PRO A 212 10.83 30.31 -12.43
CA PRO A 212 11.19 29.89 -13.79
C PRO A 212 12.27 28.81 -13.77
N PRO A 213 12.36 27.95 -14.82
CA PRO A 213 13.49 27.04 -14.99
C PRO A 213 14.81 27.81 -15.01
N ASN A 214 15.84 27.21 -14.42
CA ASN A 214 17.20 27.77 -14.47
C ASN A 214 18.14 26.85 -15.27
N PRO A 215 18.51 27.20 -16.49
CA PRO A 215 19.31 26.34 -17.35
C PRO A 215 20.79 26.18 -16.89
N SER A 216 21.21 26.92 -15.88
CA SER A 216 22.54 26.78 -15.28
C SER A 216 22.60 25.69 -14.20
N LEU A 217 21.45 25.14 -13.81
CA LEU A 217 21.40 24.06 -12.82
C LEU A 217 21.59 22.71 -13.50
N THR A 218 22.39 21.87 -12.87
CA THR A 218 22.64 20.49 -13.28
C THR A 218 22.60 19.58 -12.05
N GLY A 219 22.34 18.27 -12.26
CA GLY A 219 22.26 17.29 -11.20
C GLY A 219 20.87 17.24 -10.53
N TYR A 220 20.66 16.17 -9.80
CA TYR A 220 19.33 15.84 -9.25
C TYR A 220 18.83 16.88 -8.25
N GLU A 221 19.54 17.09 -7.17
CA GLU A 221 19.09 17.95 -6.06
C GLU A 221 18.95 19.43 -6.46
N PRO A 222 19.90 20.05 -7.24
CA PRO A 222 19.70 21.43 -7.66
C PRO A 222 18.50 21.64 -8.58
N LEU A 223 18.29 20.74 -9.55
CA LEU A 223 17.14 20.81 -10.46
C LEU A 223 15.83 20.56 -9.72
N GLU A 224 15.75 19.52 -8.89
CA GLU A 224 14.57 19.18 -8.10
C GLU A 224 14.26 20.25 -7.06
N GLY A 225 15.26 20.69 -6.30
CA GLY A 225 15.11 21.67 -5.23
C GLY A 225 14.54 23.00 -5.70
N LEU A 226 14.80 23.39 -6.97
CA LEU A 226 14.31 24.61 -7.59
C LEU A 226 12.77 24.74 -7.49
N TRP A 227 12.06 23.67 -7.81
CA TRP A 227 10.60 23.65 -7.84
C TRP A 227 9.98 22.88 -6.66
N ARG A 228 10.65 21.81 -6.15
CA ARG A 228 10.17 21.04 -5.00
C ARG A 228 10.08 21.89 -3.73
N ASN A 229 11.14 22.63 -3.39
CA ASN A 229 11.17 23.38 -2.14
C ASN A 229 10.07 24.47 -2.06
N PRO A 230 9.84 25.29 -3.10
CA PRO A 230 8.68 26.18 -3.12
C PRO A 230 7.32 25.45 -3.08
N ALA A 231 7.22 24.29 -3.73
CA ALA A 231 6.00 23.50 -3.68
C ALA A 231 5.71 23.00 -2.26
N MET A 232 6.72 22.49 -1.54
CA MET A 232 6.58 22.08 -0.14
C MET A 232 6.18 23.27 0.75
N ALA A 233 6.78 24.43 0.56
CA ALA A 233 6.39 25.64 1.28
C ALA A 233 4.92 26.03 1.06
N LYS A 234 4.43 25.94 -0.20
CA LYS A 234 3.00 26.20 -0.52
C LYS A 234 2.05 25.17 0.11
N LEU A 235 2.51 23.96 0.34
CA LEU A 235 1.77 22.91 1.05
C LEU A 235 1.85 23.04 2.59
N GLY A 236 2.61 24.02 3.11
CA GLY A 236 2.73 24.27 4.54
C GLY A 236 3.85 23.47 5.23
N TYR A 237 4.77 22.88 4.46
CA TYR A 237 5.91 22.14 4.97
C TYR A 237 7.23 22.90 4.78
N ALA A 238 8.28 22.49 5.47
CA ALA A 238 9.61 23.06 5.28
C ALA A 238 10.07 22.92 3.80
N PRO A 239 10.71 23.96 3.21
CA PRO A 239 11.18 23.93 1.82
C PRO A 239 12.48 23.11 1.69
N SER A 240 12.44 21.84 2.01
CA SER A 240 13.58 20.94 2.09
C SER A 240 13.14 19.47 2.02
N MET A 241 14.10 18.55 1.96
CA MET A 241 13.83 17.11 2.09
C MET A 241 13.20 16.73 3.44
N GLN A 242 13.43 17.50 4.51
CA GLN A 242 12.73 17.27 5.76
C GLN A 242 11.23 17.53 5.60
N GLY A 243 10.83 18.61 4.93
CA GLY A 243 9.42 18.87 4.64
C GLY A 243 8.78 17.77 3.78
N VAL A 244 9.53 17.13 2.87
CA VAL A 244 9.07 15.96 2.12
C VAL A 244 8.80 14.79 3.07
N ARG A 245 9.69 14.51 4.00
CA ARG A 245 9.49 13.45 5.02
C ARG A 245 8.28 13.75 5.90
N ASP A 246 8.15 14.98 6.36
CA ASP A 246 7.02 15.41 7.21
C ASP A 246 5.67 15.28 6.46
N TYR A 247 5.64 15.65 5.17
CA TYR A 247 4.48 15.45 4.32
C TYR A 247 4.09 13.98 4.22
N VAL A 248 5.04 13.09 3.93
CA VAL A 248 4.77 11.65 3.81
C VAL A 248 4.30 11.07 5.14
N ALA A 249 4.93 11.43 6.26
CA ALA A 249 4.51 10.99 7.59
C ALA A 249 3.08 11.45 7.92
N THR A 250 2.77 12.72 7.63
CA THR A 250 1.43 13.29 7.83
C THR A 250 0.39 12.61 6.96
N THR A 251 0.67 12.43 5.66
CA THR A 251 -0.22 11.78 4.71
C THR A 251 -0.48 10.33 5.11
N ARG A 252 0.55 9.59 5.49
CA ARG A 252 0.43 8.23 6.01
C ARG A 252 -0.49 8.17 7.24
N THR A 253 -0.33 9.09 8.18
CA THR A 253 -1.17 9.15 9.38
C THR A 253 -2.62 9.50 9.05
N ASN A 254 -2.84 10.51 8.21
CA ASN A 254 -4.18 10.98 7.83
C ASN A 254 -4.96 9.92 7.04
N LEU A 255 -4.27 9.14 6.20
CA LEU A 255 -4.86 8.05 5.43
C LEU A 255 -4.84 6.71 6.17
N GLY A 256 -4.36 6.65 7.42
CA GLY A 256 -4.33 5.44 8.24
C GLY A 256 -3.60 4.27 7.57
N THR A 257 -2.54 4.53 6.81
CA THR A 257 -1.82 3.51 6.05
C THR A 257 -0.56 3.04 6.78
N ARG A 258 -0.13 1.83 6.44
CA ARG A 258 1.08 1.24 7.03
C ARG A 258 2.35 1.90 6.50
N TRP A 259 2.41 2.16 5.20
CA TRP A 259 3.54 2.73 4.47
C TRP A 259 3.14 4.00 3.75
N GLY A 260 4.12 4.73 3.26
CA GLY A 260 3.86 5.90 2.45
C GLY A 260 5.08 6.43 1.72
N TYR A 261 4.83 7.05 0.58
CA TYR A 261 5.81 7.80 -0.21
C TYR A 261 5.10 8.90 -0.99
N VAL A 262 5.88 9.81 -1.58
CA VAL A 262 5.35 10.88 -2.44
C VAL A 262 5.95 10.79 -3.83
N SER A 263 5.14 11.05 -4.84
CA SER A 263 5.55 11.19 -6.23
C SER A 263 5.37 12.63 -6.70
N TYR A 264 6.39 13.17 -7.35
CA TYR A 264 6.33 14.47 -8.01
C TYR A 264 6.24 14.29 -9.50
N PHE A 265 5.20 14.85 -10.10
CA PHE A 265 5.11 15.00 -11.55
C PHE A 265 5.38 16.46 -11.94
N THR A 266 6.19 16.66 -12.96
CA THR A 266 6.54 18.01 -13.40
C THR A 266 6.79 18.07 -14.90
N LYS A 267 6.74 19.28 -15.45
CA LYS A 267 7.23 19.64 -16.78
C LYS A 267 8.50 20.49 -16.72
N TYR A 268 9.05 20.71 -15.52
CA TYR A 268 10.37 21.29 -15.37
C TYR A 268 11.44 20.33 -15.85
N PRO A 269 12.57 20.82 -16.36
CA PRO A 269 13.73 19.96 -16.61
C PRO A 269 14.13 19.22 -15.32
N ILE A 270 14.42 17.94 -15.48
CA ILE A 270 14.95 17.07 -14.43
C ILE A 270 16.18 16.35 -15.00
N ASN A 271 17.01 15.76 -14.14
CA ASN A 271 18.29 15.19 -14.58
C ASN A 271 18.13 13.87 -15.36
N HIS A 272 17.00 13.19 -15.20
CA HIS A 272 16.65 11.95 -15.89
C HIS A 272 15.15 11.95 -16.17
N PHE A 273 14.61 11.00 -16.96
CA PHE A 273 13.16 10.93 -17.24
C PHE A 273 12.32 10.63 -15.99
N ALA A 274 12.87 9.84 -15.08
CA ALA A 274 12.33 9.55 -13.75
C ALA A 274 13.45 9.06 -12.82
N TYR A 275 13.25 9.11 -11.52
CA TYR A 275 14.14 8.53 -10.51
C TYR A 275 13.43 8.44 -9.16
N ALA A 276 13.90 7.52 -8.31
CA ALA A 276 13.42 7.37 -6.95
C ALA A 276 14.56 7.40 -5.92
N ALA A 277 14.30 8.06 -4.81
CA ALA A 277 15.10 8.00 -3.59
C ALA A 277 14.18 8.22 -2.40
N LYS A 278 14.09 7.24 -1.50
CA LYS A 278 13.16 7.29 -0.36
C LYS A 278 13.16 8.65 0.37
N PRO A 279 12.02 9.21 0.71
CA PRO A 279 10.67 8.68 0.54
C PRO A 279 9.95 9.22 -0.71
N ARG A 280 10.65 9.61 -1.77
CA ARG A 280 10.06 10.22 -2.96
C ARG A 280 10.50 9.55 -4.26
N LEU A 281 9.66 9.70 -5.29
CA LEU A 281 10.02 9.55 -6.69
C LEU A 281 9.68 10.83 -7.47
N VAL A 282 10.38 11.07 -8.55
CA VAL A 282 10.22 12.24 -9.44
C VAL A 282 10.06 11.77 -10.86
N MET A 283 9.10 12.33 -11.57
CA MET A 283 8.81 11.98 -12.96
C MET A 283 8.59 13.22 -13.83
N HIS A 284 9.26 13.28 -14.97
CA HIS A 284 8.90 14.21 -16.02
C HIS A 284 7.68 13.69 -16.79
N TYR A 285 6.69 14.54 -17.05
CA TYR A 285 5.43 14.13 -17.71
C TYR A 285 5.65 13.42 -19.05
N GLN A 286 6.57 13.92 -19.88
CA GLN A 286 6.90 13.33 -21.18
C GLN A 286 7.89 12.16 -21.09
N ASN A 287 8.41 11.87 -19.87
CA ASN A 287 9.44 10.85 -19.65
C ASN A 287 10.61 10.91 -20.65
N ASN A 288 10.97 12.11 -21.12
CA ASN A 288 12.09 12.34 -22.04
C ASN A 288 12.18 11.32 -23.20
N GLY A 289 11.08 11.11 -23.93
CA GLY A 289 11.02 10.21 -25.08
C GLY A 289 10.31 8.87 -24.83
N TRP A 290 10.04 8.48 -23.57
CA TRP A 290 9.16 7.35 -23.29
C TRP A 290 7.68 7.68 -23.51
N GLY A 291 7.32 8.99 -23.40
CA GLY A 291 5.96 9.49 -23.59
C GLY A 291 5.01 9.18 -22.43
N PRO A 292 3.87 9.88 -22.36
CA PRO A 292 2.94 9.75 -21.24
C PRO A 292 2.22 8.39 -21.19
N ASP A 293 2.22 7.61 -22.28
CA ASP A 293 1.59 6.28 -22.32
C ASP A 293 2.39 5.18 -21.64
N ASN A 294 3.63 5.49 -21.20
CA ASN A 294 4.48 4.62 -20.40
C ASN A 294 4.61 5.06 -18.95
N ILE A 295 3.88 6.07 -18.50
CA ILE A 295 3.89 6.51 -17.10
C ILE A 295 3.60 5.33 -16.17
N ASP A 296 2.65 4.47 -16.50
CA ASP A 296 2.28 3.30 -15.70
C ASP A 296 3.48 2.38 -15.40
N ARG A 297 4.30 2.07 -16.41
CA ARG A 297 5.47 1.20 -16.24
C ARG A 297 6.64 1.90 -15.58
N VAL A 298 6.92 3.14 -15.97
CA VAL A 298 7.98 3.94 -15.35
C VAL A 298 7.65 4.17 -13.88
N PHE A 299 6.41 4.55 -13.56
CA PHE A 299 5.97 4.75 -12.18
C PHE A 299 6.06 3.48 -11.34
N THR A 300 5.71 2.34 -11.92
CA THR A 300 5.80 1.05 -11.25
C THR A 300 7.25 0.63 -11.00
N HIS A 301 8.14 0.88 -11.96
CA HIS A 301 9.58 0.69 -11.82
C HIS A 301 10.13 1.54 -10.65
N GLU A 302 9.84 2.84 -10.66
CA GLU A 302 10.28 3.76 -9.59
C GLU A 302 9.67 3.39 -8.22
N THR A 303 8.42 2.91 -8.20
CA THR A 303 7.83 2.38 -6.98
C THR A 303 8.56 1.12 -6.49
N GLY A 304 9.07 0.29 -7.39
CA GLY A 304 9.97 -0.81 -7.05
C GLY A 304 11.18 -0.33 -6.25
N HIS A 305 11.83 0.75 -6.67
CA HIS A 305 12.96 1.35 -5.92
C HIS A 305 12.54 1.88 -4.55
N ILE A 306 11.36 2.49 -4.44
CA ILE A 306 10.82 2.92 -3.14
C ILE A 306 10.73 1.75 -2.15
N PHE A 307 10.46 0.54 -2.62
CA PHE A 307 10.39 -0.67 -1.79
C PHE A 307 11.64 -1.55 -1.86
N GLY A 308 12.75 -1.01 -2.38
CA GLY A 308 14.08 -1.62 -2.29
C GLY A 308 14.48 -2.54 -3.43
N CYS A 309 13.72 -2.57 -4.53
CA CYS A 309 14.16 -3.27 -5.75
C CYS A 309 15.34 -2.52 -6.38
N PRO A 310 16.41 -3.22 -6.79
CA PRO A 310 17.49 -2.61 -7.55
C PRO A 310 17.16 -2.59 -9.04
N ASP A 311 17.87 -1.74 -9.79
CA ASP A 311 17.96 -1.88 -11.25
C ASP A 311 18.61 -3.19 -11.65
N GLU A 312 18.16 -3.72 -12.80
CA GLU A 312 18.67 -4.97 -13.35
C GLU A 312 19.39 -4.80 -14.71
N TYR A 313 19.45 -3.58 -15.26
CA TYR A 313 20.17 -3.28 -16.50
C TYR A 313 21.62 -2.86 -16.23
N ALA A 314 22.50 -3.15 -17.19
CA ALA A 314 23.95 -3.08 -16.99
C ALA A 314 24.47 -1.65 -16.76
N SER A 315 23.91 -0.66 -17.46
CA SER A 315 24.35 0.75 -17.34
C SER A 315 24.03 1.39 -16.01
N ALA A 316 23.06 0.83 -15.23
CA ALA A 316 22.82 1.24 -13.85
C ALA A 316 23.89 0.75 -12.85
N GLY A 317 24.93 0.03 -13.33
CA GLY A 317 25.97 -0.51 -12.48
C GLY A 317 25.48 -1.63 -11.56
N CYS A 318 24.44 -2.36 -11.96
CA CYS A 318 23.86 -3.42 -11.15
C CYS A 318 24.90 -4.53 -10.81
N SER A 319 24.69 -5.21 -9.67
CA SER A 319 25.58 -6.25 -9.16
C SER A 319 24.79 -7.48 -8.70
N CYS A 320 25.15 -8.68 -9.18
CA CYS A 320 24.56 -9.94 -8.74
C CYS A 320 24.95 -10.34 -7.29
N SER A 321 25.87 -9.65 -6.66
CA SER A 321 26.33 -9.96 -5.30
C SER A 321 25.78 -9.05 -4.22
N THR A 322 25.24 -7.88 -4.61
CA THR A 322 24.73 -6.88 -3.67
C THR A 322 23.37 -7.31 -3.13
N PRO A 323 23.23 -7.45 -1.80
CA PRO A 323 21.93 -7.72 -1.18
C PRO A 323 21.00 -6.50 -1.24
N CYS A 324 19.76 -6.69 -1.69
CA CYS A 324 18.77 -5.63 -1.91
C CYS A 324 17.44 -5.97 -1.21
N GLY A 325 16.59 -4.96 -1.03
CA GLY A 325 15.30 -5.09 -0.40
C GLY A 325 15.37 -5.43 1.10
N TYR A 326 14.20 -5.54 1.72
CA TYR A 326 14.07 -5.82 3.15
C TYR A 326 14.68 -7.15 3.55
N LEU A 327 14.46 -8.18 2.73
CA LEU A 327 14.95 -9.54 2.98
C LEU A 327 16.42 -9.74 2.57
N ARG A 328 17.11 -8.68 2.15
CA ARG A 328 18.55 -8.71 1.82
C ARG A 328 18.89 -9.77 0.76
N GLU A 329 18.02 -9.99 -0.20
CA GLU A 329 18.23 -10.93 -1.29
C GLU A 329 19.19 -10.34 -2.33
N LYS A 330 20.07 -11.16 -2.89
CA LYS A 330 20.99 -10.74 -3.94
C LYS A 330 20.25 -10.42 -5.24
N ASN A 331 20.73 -9.42 -5.98
CA ASN A 331 20.19 -9.09 -7.30
C ASN A 331 20.67 -10.10 -8.36
N GLY A 332 20.14 -11.32 -8.29
CA GLY A 332 20.57 -12.41 -9.16
C GLY A 332 20.17 -12.27 -10.63
N ASN A 333 19.37 -11.25 -11.00
CA ASN A 333 18.96 -10.97 -12.39
C ASN A 333 19.66 -9.76 -13.02
N CYS A 334 20.74 -9.25 -12.41
CA CYS A 334 21.52 -8.18 -13.04
C CYS A 334 22.08 -8.64 -14.39
N GLN A 335 21.86 -7.87 -15.46
CA GLN A 335 22.33 -8.17 -16.83
C GLN A 335 23.82 -8.40 -16.94
N SER A 336 24.62 -7.78 -16.07
CA SER A 336 26.09 -7.91 -16.09
C SER A 336 26.57 -9.33 -15.75
N CYS A 337 25.75 -10.15 -15.11
CA CYS A 337 26.18 -11.44 -14.56
C CYS A 337 25.12 -12.56 -14.59
N ALA A 338 23.84 -12.24 -14.84
CA ALA A 338 22.78 -13.24 -14.88
C ALA A 338 22.85 -14.10 -16.15
N SER A 339 22.72 -15.44 -15.99
CA SER A 339 22.60 -16.35 -17.10
C SER A 339 21.73 -17.57 -16.69
N PRO A 340 20.56 -17.75 -17.27
CA PRO A 340 19.92 -16.85 -18.23
C PRO A 340 19.36 -15.58 -17.54
N PHE A 341 19.31 -14.46 -18.26
CA PHE A 341 18.65 -13.24 -17.83
C PHE A 341 17.12 -13.37 -18.00
N GLU A 342 16.38 -13.06 -16.97
CA GLU A 342 14.91 -13.08 -16.97
C GLU A 342 14.34 -11.70 -17.33
N ARG A 343 13.23 -11.67 -18.08
CA ARG A 343 12.51 -10.42 -18.38
C ARG A 343 11.97 -9.83 -17.06
N CYS A 344 12.16 -8.52 -16.87
CA CYS A 344 11.73 -7.84 -15.66
C CYS A 344 11.48 -6.36 -15.91
N LEU A 345 10.47 -5.81 -15.24
CA LEU A 345 10.20 -4.38 -15.22
C LEU A 345 11.39 -3.56 -14.68
N MET A 346 12.20 -4.15 -13.78
CA MET A 346 13.41 -3.48 -13.25
C MET A 346 14.55 -3.39 -14.29
N ALA A 347 14.37 -3.96 -15.48
CA ALA A 347 15.35 -3.89 -16.58
C ALA A 347 14.80 -3.25 -17.85
N ALA A 348 13.50 -3.29 -18.09
CA ALA A 348 12.92 -2.88 -19.36
C ALA A 348 11.46 -2.44 -19.22
N ASN A 349 11.00 -1.67 -20.21
CA ASN A 349 9.59 -1.27 -20.35
C ASN A 349 8.69 -2.47 -20.66
N ASP A 350 8.48 -3.32 -19.68
CA ASP A 350 7.80 -4.61 -19.83
C ASP A 350 6.95 -4.96 -18.60
N TRP A 351 5.77 -5.53 -18.82
CA TRP A 351 4.95 -6.12 -17.76
C TRP A 351 5.45 -7.52 -17.40
N ALA A 352 6.68 -7.61 -16.90
CA ALA A 352 7.29 -8.84 -16.43
C ALA A 352 7.92 -8.63 -15.06
N MET A 353 8.03 -9.69 -14.29
CA MET A 353 8.68 -9.69 -12.98
C MET A 353 9.54 -10.95 -12.88
N CYS A 354 10.85 -10.77 -12.69
CA CYS A 354 11.77 -11.87 -12.46
C CYS A 354 11.53 -12.51 -11.07
N LYS A 355 12.16 -13.61 -10.78
CA LYS A 355 12.01 -14.31 -9.49
C LYS A 355 12.60 -13.56 -8.29
N TYR A 356 13.49 -12.59 -8.50
CA TYR A 356 14.16 -11.83 -7.43
C TYR A 356 13.37 -10.60 -6.99
N THR A 357 12.70 -9.90 -7.91
CA THR A 357 11.91 -8.70 -7.62
C THR A 357 10.85 -8.93 -6.54
N PRO A 358 10.07 -10.03 -6.52
CA PRO A 358 9.14 -10.31 -5.43
C PRO A 358 9.83 -10.39 -4.07
N VAL A 359 11.01 -11.01 -4.01
CA VAL A 359 11.77 -11.14 -2.75
C VAL A 359 12.29 -9.78 -2.27
N HIS A 360 12.74 -8.91 -3.20
CA HIS A 360 13.14 -7.55 -2.86
C HIS A 360 11.98 -6.73 -2.29
N LEU A 361 10.75 -6.94 -2.80
CA LEU A 361 9.52 -6.34 -2.28
C LEU A 361 9.07 -6.91 -0.93
N GLY A 362 9.74 -7.96 -0.42
CA GLY A 362 9.36 -8.66 0.79
C GLY A 362 8.37 -9.80 0.58
N TRP A 363 8.16 -10.24 -0.66
CA TRP A 363 7.16 -11.27 -1.01
C TRP A 363 7.77 -12.67 -1.03
N ARG A 364 8.43 -13.06 0.03
CA ARG A 364 8.90 -14.42 0.25
C ARG A 364 8.11 -15.04 1.39
N ASP A 365 7.83 -16.31 1.26
CA ASP A 365 7.21 -17.19 2.24
C ASP A 365 8.15 -18.38 2.38
N SER A 366 9.03 -18.32 3.38
CA SER A 366 10.16 -19.25 3.51
C SER A 366 9.75 -20.63 4.03
N ASP A 367 8.67 -20.73 4.80
CA ASP A 367 8.19 -21.97 5.38
C ASP A 367 6.95 -22.54 4.69
N GLY A 368 6.35 -21.77 3.77
CA GLY A 368 5.22 -22.19 2.94
C GLY A 368 3.88 -22.22 3.68
N ASP A 369 3.74 -21.45 4.78
CA ASP A 369 2.51 -21.40 5.58
C ASP A 369 1.45 -20.44 5.01
N GLY A 370 1.81 -19.66 3.97
CA GLY A 370 0.95 -18.66 3.33
C GLY A 370 1.15 -17.25 3.86
N THR A 371 1.97 -17.05 4.88
CA THR A 371 2.33 -15.75 5.45
C THR A 371 3.67 -15.28 4.87
N LEU A 372 3.76 -14.03 4.47
CA LEU A 372 4.99 -13.49 3.88
C LEU A 372 6.00 -13.14 4.98
N ASP A 373 7.27 -13.50 4.80
CA ASP A 373 8.36 -13.38 5.79
C ASP A 373 8.39 -12.06 6.59
N PRO A 374 8.22 -10.86 5.99
CA PRO A 374 8.28 -9.60 6.74
C PRO A 374 7.15 -9.40 7.75
N VAL A 375 6.08 -10.17 7.66
CA VAL A 375 4.91 -10.11 8.54
C VAL A 375 4.65 -11.43 9.24
N ASP A 376 5.49 -12.42 8.98
CA ASP A 376 5.47 -13.71 9.64
C ASP A 376 6.38 -13.69 10.85
N PRO A 377 5.85 -13.88 12.05
CA PRO A 377 6.65 -13.94 13.28
C PRO A 377 7.49 -15.22 13.42
N ILE A 378 7.28 -16.21 12.54
CA ILE A 378 7.90 -17.54 12.64
C ILE A 378 8.58 -17.95 11.31
N SER A 379 9.00 -17.00 10.51
CA SER A 379 9.49 -17.17 9.14
C SER A 379 10.61 -18.20 8.90
N ASN A 380 11.15 -18.81 9.94
CA ASN A 380 12.20 -19.85 9.88
C ASN A 380 11.86 -21.11 10.67
N ALA A 381 10.70 -21.19 11.30
CA ALA A 381 10.25 -22.39 11.98
C ALA A 381 9.43 -23.23 10.99
N ALA A 382 9.96 -24.39 10.58
CA ALA A 382 9.13 -25.42 10.00
C ALA A 382 7.89 -25.60 10.89
N ASN A 383 6.74 -25.17 10.40
CA ASN A 383 5.41 -25.19 11.05
C ASN A 383 5.41 -25.88 12.42
N VAL A 384 5.72 -25.16 13.47
CA VAL A 384 5.31 -25.56 14.80
C VAL A 384 3.81 -25.30 14.82
N ALA A 385 3.06 -26.23 14.24
CA ALA A 385 1.62 -26.25 14.35
C ALA A 385 1.34 -26.32 15.84
N VAL A 386 1.06 -25.16 16.45
CA VAL A 386 0.53 -25.14 17.81
C VAL A 386 -0.81 -25.85 17.67
N ASP A 387 -0.90 -27.08 18.17
CA ASP A 387 -2.15 -27.80 18.27
C ASP A 387 -3.06 -27.04 19.23
N TRP A 388 -3.74 -26.03 18.68
CA TRP A 388 -4.65 -25.16 19.43
C TRP A 388 -5.76 -25.96 20.10
N ARG A 389 -6.15 -27.12 19.52
CA ARG A 389 -7.14 -28.02 20.13
C ARG A 389 -6.56 -28.65 21.40
N SER A 390 -5.31 -29.07 21.36
CA SER A 390 -4.60 -29.58 22.54
C SER A 390 -4.37 -28.49 23.58
N LEU A 391 -4.02 -27.28 23.12
CA LEU A 391 -3.83 -26.11 24.00
C LEU A 391 -5.17 -25.69 24.64
N CYS A 392 -6.26 -25.57 23.89
CA CYS A 392 -7.58 -25.23 24.40
C CYS A 392 -8.15 -26.30 25.32
N ARG A 393 -7.85 -27.58 25.07
CA ARG A 393 -8.26 -28.69 25.93
C ARG A 393 -7.51 -28.67 27.25
N ARG A 394 -6.23 -28.37 27.22
CA ARG A 394 -5.36 -28.31 28.41
C ARG A 394 -5.53 -27.00 29.20
N PHE A 395 -5.85 -25.90 28.49
CA PHE A 395 -6.02 -24.56 29.05
C PHE A 395 -7.26 -23.84 28.49
N PRO A 396 -8.48 -24.25 28.87
CA PRO A 396 -9.73 -23.71 28.30
C PRO A 396 -9.86 -22.20 28.42
N TRP A 397 -9.31 -21.60 29.47
CA TRP A 397 -9.30 -20.18 29.72
C TRP A 397 -8.53 -19.34 28.68
N ILE A 398 -7.54 -19.92 27.98
CA ILE A 398 -6.82 -19.25 26.88
C ILE A 398 -7.80 -19.01 25.72
N CYS A 399 -8.60 -20.00 25.39
CA CYS A 399 -9.56 -19.93 24.30
C CYS A 399 -10.73 -19.02 24.61
N GLU A 400 -11.19 -19.00 25.88
CA GLU A 400 -12.17 -18.02 26.37
C GLU A 400 -11.62 -16.59 26.29
N ALA A 401 -10.37 -16.35 26.73
CA ALA A 401 -9.73 -15.03 26.71
C ALA A 401 -9.49 -14.51 25.29
N LEU A 402 -9.23 -15.41 24.33
CA LEU A 402 -9.00 -15.09 22.92
C LEU A 402 -10.28 -15.09 22.08
N GLY A 403 -11.45 -15.43 22.68
CA GLY A 403 -12.74 -15.46 21.97
C GLY A 403 -12.85 -16.57 20.93
N LEU A 404 -12.10 -17.64 21.07
CA LEU A 404 -12.03 -18.76 20.13
C LEU A 404 -13.14 -19.80 20.30
N GLU A 405 -14.01 -19.64 21.30
CA GLU A 405 -15.09 -20.57 21.61
C GLU A 405 -16.12 -20.72 20.47
N GLY A 406 -16.29 -19.68 19.65
CA GLY A 406 -17.22 -19.66 18.51
C GLY A 406 -16.73 -20.35 17.24
N LEU A 407 -15.47 -20.79 17.20
CA LEU A 407 -14.85 -21.37 15.99
C LEU A 407 -14.95 -22.91 15.91
N GLY A 408 -15.85 -23.55 16.68
CA GLY A 408 -16.03 -25.01 16.67
C GLY A 408 -14.86 -25.80 17.28
N LEU A 409 -13.95 -25.14 17.99
CA LEU A 409 -12.78 -25.74 18.64
C LEU A 409 -13.10 -26.34 20.01
N SER A 410 -14.39 -26.57 20.32
CA SER A 410 -14.84 -27.22 21.56
C SER A 410 -14.37 -28.68 21.61
N ALA A 411 -14.15 -29.19 22.81
CA ALA A 411 -13.53 -30.46 23.13
C ALA A 411 -14.22 -31.74 22.56
N GLN A 412 -15.23 -31.63 21.71
CA GLN A 412 -16.02 -32.75 21.20
C GLN A 412 -15.88 -33.04 19.69
N ALA A 413 -15.06 -32.32 18.93
CA ALA A 413 -14.83 -32.65 17.52
C ALA A 413 -13.68 -33.67 17.40
N GLU A 414 -14.07 -34.93 17.15
CA GLU A 414 -13.12 -36.02 16.88
C GLU A 414 -12.34 -35.78 15.57
N ALA A 415 -11.05 -36.08 15.69
CA ALA A 415 -10.00 -36.28 14.72
C ALA A 415 -10.38 -36.22 13.23
N SER A 416 -10.03 -35.14 12.55
CA SER A 416 -9.32 -35.12 11.25
C SER A 416 -9.21 -33.66 10.75
N SER A 417 -8.05 -33.13 10.80
CA SER A 417 -7.46 -31.96 10.14
C SER A 417 -6.70 -31.08 11.15
N HIS A 418 -5.43 -30.90 10.86
CA HIS A 418 -4.56 -29.90 11.51
C HIS A 418 -4.98 -28.53 10.98
N GLU A 419 -6.00 -27.91 11.59
CA GLU A 419 -6.32 -26.52 11.34
C GLU A 419 -5.53 -25.67 12.35
N SER A 420 -4.47 -25.03 11.89
CA SER A 420 -3.82 -23.94 12.59
C SER A 420 -4.77 -22.73 12.60
N ILE A 421 -4.99 -22.11 13.76
CA ILE A 421 -5.66 -20.80 13.80
C ILE A 421 -4.67 -19.78 13.22
N PRO A 422 -4.98 -19.16 12.09
CA PRO A 422 -4.09 -18.19 11.50
C PRO A 422 -3.81 -17.03 12.48
N LEU A 423 -2.57 -16.60 12.56
CA LEU A 423 -2.10 -15.51 13.43
C LEU A 423 -2.88 -14.19 13.19
N PHE A 424 -3.50 -14.04 12.02
CA PHE A 424 -4.34 -12.88 11.71
C PHE A 424 -5.57 -12.77 12.63
N LEU A 425 -6.09 -13.89 13.14
CA LEU A 425 -7.20 -13.88 14.11
C LEU A 425 -6.74 -13.38 15.49
N LEU A 426 -5.51 -13.68 15.89
CA LEU A 426 -4.90 -13.12 17.10
C LEU A 426 -4.69 -11.60 16.96
N ARG A 427 -4.26 -11.13 15.80
CA ARG A 427 -4.11 -9.70 15.51
C ARG A 427 -5.42 -8.92 15.55
N ARG A 428 -6.53 -9.56 15.28
CA ARG A 428 -7.88 -8.96 15.36
C ARG A 428 -8.38 -8.84 16.81
N ALA A 429 -7.91 -9.70 17.69
CA ALA A 429 -8.32 -9.79 19.10
C ALA A 429 -7.40 -9.05 20.06
N LEU A 430 -6.13 -8.82 19.68
CA LEU A 430 -5.09 -8.24 20.52
C LEU A 430 -4.68 -6.86 20.00
N ASP A 431 -4.42 -5.92 20.92
CA ASP A 431 -3.81 -4.64 20.57
C ASP A 431 -2.31 -4.79 20.25
N ALA A 432 -1.69 -3.70 19.74
CA ALA A 432 -0.30 -3.71 19.29
C ALA A 432 0.68 -4.11 20.41
N ASP A 433 0.44 -3.68 21.65
CA ASP A 433 1.26 -3.99 22.82
C ASP A 433 1.14 -5.47 23.21
N GLN A 434 -0.06 -6.02 23.12
CA GLN A 434 -0.34 -7.42 23.39
C GLN A 434 0.27 -8.32 22.33
N MET A 435 0.19 -7.92 21.05
CA MET A 435 0.85 -8.62 19.94
C MET A 435 2.38 -8.62 20.07
N ALA A 436 2.98 -7.48 20.42
CA ALA A 436 4.44 -7.39 20.65
C ALA A 436 4.89 -8.34 21.78
N LYS A 437 4.10 -8.47 22.85
CA LYS A 437 4.37 -9.42 23.92
C LYS A 437 4.22 -10.87 23.50
N VAL A 438 3.23 -11.20 22.66
CA VAL A 438 3.09 -12.54 22.07
C VAL A 438 4.26 -12.84 21.15
N GLN A 439 4.66 -11.88 20.32
CA GLN A 439 5.80 -12.02 19.42
C GLN A 439 7.13 -12.23 20.17
N ALA A 440 7.38 -11.46 21.22
CA ALA A 440 8.56 -11.64 22.07
C ALA A 440 8.58 -13.00 22.80
N LEU A 441 7.42 -13.62 23.03
CA LEU A 441 7.31 -14.95 23.62
C LEU A 441 7.60 -16.06 22.61
N ILE A 442 7.29 -15.84 21.33
CA ILE A 442 7.55 -16.78 20.24
C ILE A 442 9.05 -16.75 19.87
N GLU A 443 9.67 -15.56 19.90
CA GLU A 443 11.08 -15.35 19.57
C GLU A 443 12.07 -15.79 20.67
N ASP A 444 11.57 -16.13 21.86
CA ASP A 444 12.41 -16.60 22.99
C ASP A 444 12.76 -18.08 22.80
N GLU A 445 13.84 -18.35 22.07
CA GLU A 445 14.31 -19.68 21.69
C GLU A 445 14.59 -20.61 22.90
N GLU A 446 14.76 -20.07 24.11
CA GLU A 446 14.96 -20.89 25.33
C GLU A 446 13.63 -21.50 25.84
N ASN A 447 12.48 -21.10 25.32
CA ASN A 447 11.18 -21.56 25.78
C ASN A 447 10.59 -22.71 24.95
N GLN A 448 11.33 -23.80 24.77
CA GLN A 448 10.81 -25.03 24.12
C GLN A 448 9.70 -25.77 24.92
N TYR A 449 9.22 -25.22 26.02
CA TYR A 449 8.27 -25.88 26.90
C TYR A 449 6.92 -25.17 26.94
N VAL A 450 5.87 -25.90 26.53
CA VAL A 450 4.47 -25.50 26.57
C VAL A 450 4.03 -24.91 27.93
N ASP A 451 4.59 -25.38 29.03
CA ASP A 451 4.24 -24.93 30.39
C ASP A 451 4.79 -23.51 30.70
N VAL A 452 5.89 -23.10 30.10
CA VAL A 452 6.45 -21.73 30.26
C VAL A 452 5.66 -20.76 29.42
N LEU A 453 5.32 -21.15 28.19
CA LEU A 453 4.44 -20.38 27.31
C LEU A 453 3.07 -20.18 27.96
N ALA A 454 2.48 -21.22 28.53
CA ALA A 454 1.20 -21.15 29.25
C ALA A 454 1.27 -20.22 30.48
N LYS A 455 2.36 -20.19 31.24
CA LYS A 455 2.54 -19.26 32.36
C LYS A 455 2.62 -17.82 31.92
N LYS A 456 3.31 -17.53 30.83
CA LYS A 456 3.46 -16.18 30.29
C LYS A 456 2.16 -15.69 29.65
N LEU A 457 1.43 -16.52 28.89
CA LEU A 457 0.10 -16.22 28.38
C LEU A 457 -0.93 -15.99 29.48
N ASN A 458 -0.84 -16.69 30.63
CA ASN A 458 -1.64 -16.46 31.84
C ASN A 458 -1.49 -15.04 32.39
N THR A 459 -0.30 -14.48 32.32
CA THR A 459 -0.03 -13.12 32.79
C THR A 459 -0.70 -12.10 31.85
N ILE A 460 -0.56 -12.30 30.54
CA ILE A 460 -1.19 -11.44 29.52
C ILE A 460 -2.71 -11.48 29.62
N ALA A 461 -3.32 -12.67 29.76
CA ALA A 461 -4.76 -12.84 29.92
C ALA A 461 -5.30 -12.18 31.20
N ARG A 462 -4.54 -12.19 32.29
CA ARG A 462 -4.88 -11.48 33.54
C ARG A 462 -4.89 -9.97 33.33
N ASP A 463 -3.90 -9.44 32.63
CA ASP A 463 -3.78 -8.02 32.33
C ASP A 463 -4.93 -7.54 31.42
N ILE A 464 -5.30 -8.34 30.41
CA ILE A 464 -6.44 -8.09 29.54
C ILE A 464 -7.75 -8.11 30.34
N LYS A 465 -7.94 -9.10 31.24
CA LYS A 465 -9.13 -9.18 32.11
C LYS A 465 -9.22 -8.01 33.07
N ALA A 466 -8.10 -7.56 33.63
CA ALA A 466 -8.03 -6.39 34.50
C ALA A 466 -8.35 -5.09 33.75
N ALA A 467 -7.87 -4.93 32.52
CA ALA A 467 -8.15 -3.76 31.68
C ALA A 467 -9.64 -3.69 31.24
N ARG A 468 -10.31 -4.82 31.05
CA ARG A 468 -11.74 -4.89 30.67
C ARG A 468 -12.73 -4.68 31.85
N GLN A 469 -12.31 -4.90 33.08
CA GLN A 469 -13.21 -4.76 34.26
C GLN A 469 -13.75 -3.33 34.49
N PRO A 470 -13.02 -2.21 34.25
CA PRO A 470 -13.58 -0.87 34.40
C PRO A 470 -14.75 -0.58 33.46
N GLN A 471 -14.70 -1.07 32.22
CA GLN A 471 -15.75 -0.84 31.23
C GLN A 471 -17.06 -1.60 31.54
N ALA A 472 -16.96 -2.82 32.03
CA ALA A 472 -18.13 -3.62 32.43
C ALA A 472 -18.84 -3.03 33.65
N LYS A 473 -18.11 -2.48 34.64
CA LYS A 473 -18.69 -1.80 35.79
C LYS A 473 -19.39 -0.49 35.40
N SER A 474 -18.84 0.27 34.47
CA SER A 474 -19.46 1.52 34.00
C SER A 474 -20.74 1.26 33.19
N GLN A 475 -20.77 0.22 32.37
CA GLN A 475 -21.98 -0.20 31.62
C GLN A 475 -23.06 -0.78 32.52
N ALA A 476 -22.70 -1.53 33.57
CA ALA A 476 -23.64 -2.05 34.55
C ALA A 476 -24.26 -0.92 35.39
N GLN A 477 -23.49 0.07 35.80
CA GLN A 477 -23.98 1.27 36.50
C GLN A 477 -24.84 2.16 35.60
N ALA A 478 -24.55 2.29 34.31
CA ALA A 478 -25.40 2.99 33.35
C ALA A 478 -26.75 2.29 33.15
N LYS A 479 -26.76 0.94 33.04
CA LYS A 479 -28.00 0.14 32.95
C LYS A 479 -28.82 0.17 34.22
N ALA A 480 -28.23 0.23 35.42
CA ALA A 480 -28.91 0.36 36.68
C ALA A 480 -29.60 1.72 36.85
N LYS A 481 -28.93 2.83 36.43
CA LYS A 481 -29.54 4.17 36.42
C LYS A 481 -30.71 4.33 35.46
N TYR A 482 -30.75 3.54 34.38
CA TYR A 482 -31.87 3.59 33.42
C TYR A 482 -33.13 2.82 33.90
N LYS A 483 -32.99 1.85 34.82
CA LYS A 483 -34.12 1.09 35.39
C LYS A 483 -34.78 1.78 36.60
N ALA A 484 -34.18 2.86 37.14
CA ALA A 484 -34.64 3.52 38.37
C ALA A 484 -35.45 4.80 38.10
N LYS A 485 -36.06 5.01 36.92
CA LYS A 485 -37.00 6.13 36.73
C LYS A 485 -38.38 5.71 37.25
N PRO A 486 -38.99 6.44 38.23
CA PRO A 486 -40.31 6.10 38.79
C PRO A 486 -41.40 6.40 37.74
N LYS A 487 -42.36 5.46 37.62
CA LYS A 487 -43.59 5.67 36.85
C LYS A 487 -44.41 6.78 37.55
N SER A 488 -44.55 7.91 36.87
CA SER A 488 -45.45 8.99 37.32
C SER A 488 -46.91 8.51 37.22
N ALA A 489 -47.62 8.50 38.31
CA ALA A 489 -49.05 8.20 38.40
C ALA A 489 -49.83 9.31 37.70
N ALA A 490 -50.56 8.96 36.63
CA ALA A 490 -51.54 9.84 36.02
C ALA A 490 -52.77 9.94 36.91
N LYS A 491 -53.03 11.13 37.49
CA LYS A 491 -54.34 11.47 38.11
C LYS A 491 -55.30 11.84 36.99
N ARG A 492 -56.46 11.12 36.93
CA ARG A 492 -57.62 11.55 36.14
C ARG A 492 -58.36 12.70 36.89
N PRO A 493 -58.82 13.73 36.17
CA PRO A 493 -59.75 14.69 36.74
C PRO A 493 -61.21 14.17 36.68
N LYS A 494 -61.98 14.59 37.70
CA LYS A 494 -63.43 14.50 37.68
C LYS A 494 -64.01 15.57 36.75
#